data_3447a22283e9ed7d3e8e3c19f2645bfc
#
_entry.id   3447a22283e9ed7d3e8e3c19f2645bfc
#
_cell.length_a   1.000
_cell.length_b   1.000
_cell.length_c   1.000
_cell.angle_alpha   90.00
_cell.angle_beta   90.00
_cell.angle_gamma   90.00
#
_symmetry.space_group_name_H-M   'P 1'
#
loop_
_entity.id
_entity.type
_entity.pdbx_description
1 polymer ?
#
loop_
_entity_poly.entity_id
_entity_poly.type
_entity_poly.pdbx_seq_one_letter_code
_entity_poly.pdbx_strand_id
1 'polypeptide(L)'
;MYRVMDDAEMLSDVKAYDAAKARIERGEDELIPLEITGRRIAGESTLRIWREYRGLTQADLAKKSKVSRPMIAAIESRHKPGGIGTLKKLAAALKVDLDRLA
;
A
#
# COMPACT_ATOMS: atom_id res chain seq x y z
N MET A 1 11.79 -5.98 -22.66
CA MET A 1 11.93 -5.19 -23.88
C MET A 1 11.31 -3.81 -23.70
N TYR A 2 11.99 -2.80 -24.17
CA TYR A 2 11.52 -1.43 -24.02
C TYR A 2 10.37 -1.14 -24.99
N ARG A 3 9.23 -0.67 -24.46
CA ARG A 3 8.07 -0.32 -25.29
C ARG A 3 8.20 1.15 -25.72
N VAL A 4 7.96 1.40 -27.00
CA VAL A 4 7.83 2.78 -27.49
C VAL A 4 6.41 3.26 -27.19
N MET A 5 6.30 4.32 -26.39
CA MET A 5 5.03 4.92 -26.05
C MET A 5 4.64 5.98 -27.10
N ASP A 6 3.35 6.11 -27.39
CA ASP A 6 2.88 7.19 -28.23
C ASP A 6 2.89 8.53 -27.46
N ASP A 7 2.69 9.65 -28.17
CA ASP A 7 2.77 10.96 -27.55
C ASP A 7 1.73 11.16 -26.44
N ALA A 8 0.54 10.58 -26.57
CA ALA A 8 -0.51 10.69 -25.58
C ALA A 8 -0.15 9.93 -24.30
N GLU A 9 0.41 8.73 -24.42
CA GLU A 9 0.87 7.94 -23.28
C GLU A 9 2.01 8.65 -22.55
N MET A 10 2.98 9.18 -23.28
CA MET A 10 4.10 9.92 -22.70
C MET A 10 3.62 11.16 -21.92
N LEU A 11 2.69 11.92 -22.48
CA LEU A 11 2.16 13.10 -21.85
C LEU A 11 1.40 12.79 -20.55
N SER A 12 0.60 11.71 -20.56
CA SER A 12 -0.13 11.24 -19.39
C SER A 12 0.81 10.82 -18.28
N ASP A 13 1.87 10.08 -18.60
CA ASP A 13 2.87 9.62 -17.62
C ASP A 13 3.62 10.79 -16.99
N VAL A 14 4.01 11.78 -17.78
CA VAL A 14 4.69 12.98 -17.27
C VAL A 14 3.79 13.76 -16.31
N LYS A 15 2.52 13.95 -16.66
CA LYS A 15 1.56 14.65 -15.79
C LYS A 15 1.35 13.91 -14.47
N ALA A 16 1.23 12.58 -14.49
CA ALA A 16 1.08 11.77 -13.30
C ALA A 16 2.31 11.88 -12.39
N TYR A 17 3.50 11.84 -12.98
CA TYR A 17 4.76 12.00 -12.25
C TYR A 17 4.85 13.37 -11.57
N ASP A 18 4.55 14.45 -12.31
CA ASP A 18 4.62 15.81 -11.78
C ASP A 18 3.63 16.04 -10.64
N ALA A 19 2.43 15.50 -10.75
CA ALA A 19 1.42 15.61 -9.70
C ALA A 19 1.87 14.89 -8.42
N ALA A 20 2.42 13.68 -8.54
CA ALA A 20 2.93 12.91 -7.41
C ALA A 20 4.11 13.61 -6.75
N LYS A 21 5.06 14.12 -7.55
CA LYS A 21 6.21 14.87 -7.06
C LYS A 21 5.78 16.12 -6.29
N ALA A 22 4.82 16.87 -6.82
CA ALA A 22 4.31 18.08 -6.18
C ALA A 22 3.69 17.77 -4.81
N ARG A 23 2.94 16.68 -4.68
CA ARG A 23 2.36 16.27 -3.40
C ARG A 23 3.44 15.92 -2.37
N ILE A 24 4.48 15.20 -2.77
CA ILE A 24 5.61 14.86 -1.90
C ILE A 24 6.33 16.11 -1.44
N GLU A 25 6.58 17.06 -2.34
CA GLU A 25 7.25 18.33 -2.03
C GLU A 25 6.44 19.18 -1.05
N ARG A 26 5.11 19.13 -1.11
CA ARG A 26 4.22 19.83 -0.18
C ARG A 26 4.02 19.11 1.16
N GLY A 27 4.57 17.90 1.31
CA GLY A 27 4.37 17.09 2.50
C GLY A 27 3.00 16.44 2.59
N GLU A 28 2.24 16.41 1.49
CA GLU A 28 0.92 15.80 1.43
C GLU A 28 0.98 14.28 1.27
N ASP A 29 2.10 13.77 0.77
CA ASP A 29 2.32 12.36 0.55
C ASP A 29 3.59 11.89 1.25
N GLU A 30 3.55 10.67 1.76
CA GLU A 30 4.70 10.01 2.36
C GLU A 30 5.50 9.28 1.27
N LEU A 31 6.82 9.40 1.28
CA LEU A 31 7.68 8.62 0.39
C LEU A 31 7.61 7.14 0.76
N ILE A 32 7.44 6.29 -0.25
CA ILE A 32 7.43 4.85 -0.04
C ILE A 32 8.88 4.35 0.01
N PRO A 33 9.32 3.72 1.12
CA PRO A 33 10.66 3.16 1.21
C PRO A 33 10.91 2.12 0.12
N LEU A 34 12.14 2.07 -0.37
CA LEU A 34 12.55 1.13 -1.41
C LEU A 34 12.31 -0.33 -1.01
N GLU A 35 12.52 -0.66 0.25
CA GLU A 35 12.29 -2.01 0.74
C GLU A 35 10.83 -2.47 0.59
N ILE A 36 9.88 -1.55 0.78
CA ILE A 36 8.45 -1.86 0.58
C ILE A 36 8.18 -2.12 -0.90
N THR A 37 8.70 -1.27 -1.77
CA THR A 37 8.56 -1.43 -3.22
C THR A 37 9.15 -2.76 -3.68
N GLY A 38 10.33 -3.11 -3.20
CA GLY A 38 10.98 -4.38 -3.53
C GLY A 38 10.17 -5.59 -3.11
N ARG A 39 9.61 -5.58 -1.90
CA ARG A 39 8.77 -6.67 -1.40
C ARG A 39 7.47 -6.79 -2.19
N ARG A 40 6.86 -5.68 -2.59
CA ARG A 40 5.66 -5.69 -3.44
C ARG A 40 5.94 -6.31 -4.81
N ILE A 41 7.07 -5.95 -5.41
CA ILE A 41 7.50 -6.53 -6.69
C ILE A 41 7.71 -8.04 -6.54
N ALA A 42 8.25 -8.49 -5.41
CA ALA A 42 8.43 -9.91 -5.12
C ALA A 42 7.12 -10.67 -4.88
N GLY A 43 5.98 -9.97 -4.85
CA GLY A 43 4.66 -10.59 -4.72
C GLY A 43 4.19 -10.81 -3.30
N GLU A 44 4.82 -10.21 -2.31
CA GLU A 44 4.37 -10.31 -0.92
C GLU A 44 3.08 -9.52 -0.69
N SER A 45 2.31 -9.95 0.30
CA SER A 45 1.09 -9.25 0.69
C SER A 45 1.38 -7.81 1.14
N THR A 46 0.69 -6.84 0.55
CA THR A 46 0.85 -5.42 0.90
C THR A 46 0.53 -5.18 2.39
N LEU A 47 -0.50 -5.83 2.91
CA LEU A 47 -0.86 -5.71 4.32
C LEU A 47 0.28 -6.19 5.23
N ARG A 48 0.86 -7.35 4.93
CA ARG A 48 1.98 -7.88 5.68
C ARG A 48 3.20 -6.95 5.63
N ILE A 49 3.52 -6.43 4.45
CA ILE A 49 4.65 -5.54 4.25
C ILE A 49 4.52 -4.30 5.13
N TRP A 50 3.39 -3.61 5.08
CA TRP A 50 3.17 -2.40 5.88
C TRP A 50 3.12 -2.70 7.36
N ARG A 51 2.53 -3.83 7.75
CA ARG A 51 2.48 -4.26 9.15
C ARG A 51 3.89 -4.44 9.71
N GLU A 52 4.72 -5.19 9.02
CA GLU A 52 6.10 -5.43 9.44
C GLU A 52 6.95 -4.16 9.44
N TYR A 53 6.73 -3.31 8.43
CA TYR A 53 7.42 -2.02 8.37
C TYR A 53 7.09 -1.13 9.58
N ARG A 54 5.86 -1.17 10.06
CA ARG A 54 5.45 -0.45 11.27
C ARG A 54 5.84 -1.18 12.57
N GLY A 55 6.47 -2.33 12.48
CA GLY A 55 6.91 -3.11 13.65
C GLY A 55 5.78 -3.78 14.42
N LEU A 56 4.67 -4.09 13.77
CA LEU A 56 3.50 -4.67 14.40
C LEU A 56 3.39 -6.17 14.14
N THR A 57 2.98 -6.93 15.16
CA THR A 57 2.55 -8.32 14.97
C THR A 57 1.10 -8.33 14.46
N GLN A 58 0.63 -9.49 14.00
CA GLN A 58 -0.78 -9.64 13.63
C GLN A 58 -1.71 -9.31 14.80
N ALA A 59 -1.34 -9.74 16.00
CA ALA A 59 -2.11 -9.44 17.22
C ALA A 59 -2.15 -7.94 17.52
N ASP A 60 -1.02 -7.25 17.38
CA ASP A 60 -0.94 -5.80 17.58
C ASP A 60 -1.83 -5.06 16.59
N LEU A 61 -1.78 -5.44 15.32
CA LEU A 61 -2.60 -4.83 14.29
C LEU A 61 -4.09 -5.10 14.55
N ALA A 62 -4.44 -6.30 14.99
CA ALA A 62 -5.82 -6.65 15.35
C ALA A 62 -6.36 -5.74 16.44
N LYS A 63 -5.57 -5.48 17.47
CA LYS A 63 -5.96 -4.57 18.56
C LYS A 63 -6.15 -3.13 18.06
N LYS A 64 -5.24 -2.64 17.24
CA LYS A 64 -5.28 -1.26 16.74
C LYS A 64 -6.39 -1.03 15.73
N SER A 65 -6.62 -1.99 14.84
CA SER A 65 -7.61 -1.85 13.77
C SER A 65 -9.00 -2.32 14.14
N LYS A 66 -9.12 -3.08 15.23
CA LYS A 66 -10.36 -3.77 15.62
C LYS A 66 -10.82 -4.78 14.56
N VAL A 67 -9.89 -5.25 13.75
CA VAL A 67 -10.11 -6.34 12.80
C VAL A 67 -9.57 -7.62 13.44
N SER A 68 -10.30 -8.73 13.32
CA SER A 68 -9.87 -9.98 13.95
C SER A 68 -8.54 -10.48 13.36
N ARG A 69 -7.72 -11.10 14.21
CA ARG A 69 -6.44 -11.69 13.76
C ARG A 69 -6.63 -12.73 12.65
N PRO A 70 -7.62 -13.65 12.71
CA PRO A 70 -7.87 -14.58 11.61
C PRO A 70 -8.15 -13.89 10.28
N MET A 71 -8.87 -12.76 10.31
CA MET A 71 -9.14 -11.98 9.10
C MET A 71 -7.86 -11.38 8.55
N ILE A 72 -7.01 -10.82 9.40
CA ILE A 72 -5.70 -10.27 8.99
C ILE A 72 -4.85 -11.38 8.37
N ALA A 73 -4.77 -12.54 9.01
CA ALA A 73 -4.02 -13.68 8.50
C ALA A 73 -4.55 -14.15 7.14
N ALA A 74 -5.88 -14.18 6.97
CA ALA A 74 -6.50 -14.59 5.71
C ALA A 74 -6.18 -13.59 4.58
N ILE A 75 -6.19 -12.30 4.87
CA ILE A 75 -5.84 -11.27 3.88
C ILE A 75 -4.35 -11.37 3.52
N GLU A 76 -3.47 -11.54 4.50
CA GLU A 76 -2.03 -11.67 4.27
C GLU A 76 -1.67 -12.90 3.46
N SER A 77 -2.39 -14.00 3.65
CA SER A 77 -2.20 -15.23 2.86
C SER A 77 -2.94 -15.22 1.52
N ARG A 78 -3.66 -14.15 1.22
CA ARG A 78 -4.46 -13.97 0.00
C ARG A 78 -5.61 -14.96 -0.16
N HIS A 79 -6.06 -15.59 0.93
CA HIS A 79 -7.26 -16.41 0.92
C HIS A 79 -8.54 -15.57 0.81
N LYS A 80 -8.48 -14.32 1.28
CA LYS A 80 -9.59 -13.36 1.18
C LYS A 80 -9.06 -12.00 0.75
N PRO A 81 -9.75 -11.29 -0.16
CA PRO A 81 -9.30 -9.96 -0.59
C PRO A 81 -9.54 -8.86 0.45
N GLY A 82 -10.40 -9.10 1.44
CA GLY A 82 -10.80 -8.07 2.39
C GLY A 82 -11.80 -7.08 1.79
N GLY A 83 -12.82 -6.71 2.53
CA GLY A 83 -13.77 -5.69 2.12
C GLY A 83 -13.18 -4.28 2.32
N ILE A 84 -13.75 -3.29 1.61
CA ILE A 84 -13.31 -1.90 1.72
C ILE A 84 -13.36 -1.40 3.16
N GLY A 85 -14.41 -1.72 3.90
CA GLY A 85 -14.53 -1.32 5.30
C GLY A 85 -13.42 -1.89 6.17
N THR A 86 -13.07 -3.15 5.97
CA THR A 86 -11.95 -3.80 6.67
C THR A 86 -10.63 -3.17 6.30
N LEU A 87 -10.39 -2.93 5.00
CA LEU A 87 -9.15 -2.30 4.53
C LEU A 87 -9.02 -0.87 5.06
N LYS A 88 -10.10 -0.12 5.17
CA LYS A 88 -10.07 1.23 5.76
C LYS A 88 -9.62 1.20 7.22
N LYS A 89 -10.10 0.25 8.01
CA LYS A 89 -9.70 0.08 9.40
C LYS A 89 -8.21 -0.25 9.50
N LEU A 90 -7.74 -1.16 8.65
CA LEU A 90 -6.33 -1.55 8.60
C LEU A 90 -5.44 -0.40 8.16
N ALA A 91 -5.84 0.34 7.14
CA ALA A 91 -5.09 1.50 6.65
C ALA A 91 -4.96 2.56 7.74
N ALA A 92 -6.03 2.85 8.47
CA ALA A 92 -6.00 3.81 9.57
C ALA A 92 -5.05 3.35 10.68
N ALA A 93 -5.07 2.06 11.03
CA ALA A 93 -4.18 1.50 12.06
C ALA A 93 -2.71 1.55 11.64
N LEU A 94 -2.44 1.37 10.36
CA LEU A 94 -1.09 1.41 9.79
C LEU A 94 -0.64 2.83 9.43
N LYS A 95 -1.54 3.81 9.51
CA LYS A 95 -1.29 5.21 9.12
C LYS A 95 -0.82 5.34 7.67
N VAL A 96 -1.51 4.63 6.79
CA VAL A 96 -1.29 4.71 5.33
C VAL A 96 -2.61 4.95 4.63
N ASP A 97 -2.55 5.42 3.39
CA ASP A 97 -3.75 5.58 2.58
C ASP A 97 -4.31 4.22 2.18
N LEU A 98 -5.64 4.15 2.01
CA LEU A 98 -6.32 2.93 1.56
C LEU A 98 -5.71 2.41 0.25
N ASP A 99 -5.36 3.30 -0.66
CA ASP A 99 -4.78 2.94 -1.96
C ASP A 99 -3.47 2.14 -1.83
N ARG A 100 -2.77 2.27 -0.72
CA ARG A 100 -1.55 1.52 -0.48
C ARG A 100 -1.80 0.06 -0.11
N LEU A 101 -3.01 -0.25 0.36
CA LEU A 101 -3.41 -1.61 0.73
C LEU A 101 -4.26 -2.28 -0.35
N ALA A 102 -4.92 -1.50 -1.17
CA ALA A 102 -5.84 -1.98 -2.20
C ALA A 102 -5.11 -2.56 -3.42
#